data_557046af3f7246899d78e2bdedfd204a
#
_entry.id   557046af3f7246899d78e2bdedfd204a
#
_cell.length_a   1.000
_cell.length_b   1.000
_cell.length_c   1.000
_cell.angle_alpha   90.00
_cell.angle_beta   90.00
_cell.angle_gamma   90.00
#
_symmetry.space_group_name_H-M   'P 1'
#
loop_
_entity.id
_entity.type
_entity.pdbx_description
1 polymer ?
#
loop_
_entity_poly.entity_id
_entity_poly.type
_entity_poly.pdbx_seq_one_letter_code
_entity_poly.pdbx_strand_id
1 'polypeptide(L)'
;MGVKNVSMNEEFFKGHFPESPVFPGVLQIEAMAQVGGIFALSKVPDPENYLTFFMSIDKVKFKNQVVPGDSIVFKLSLMTPIRRGIVHMRGEAFVREKQVMEAEMMALLSKVKGKEVKQTVEAI
;
A
#
# COMPACT_ATOMS: atom_id res chain seq x y z
N MET A 1 2.55 -1.11 10.57
CA MET A 1 3.27 -2.22 9.91
C MET A 1 2.27 -3.21 9.35
N GLY A 2 2.47 -3.67 8.14
CA GLY A 2 1.59 -4.65 7.52
C GLY A 2 2.39 -5.80 6.92
N VAL A 3 1.73 -6.94 6.70
CA VAL A 3 2.37 -8.14 6.16
C VAL A 3 1.54 -8.68 5.00
N LYS A 4 2.21 -9.04 3.91
CA LYS A 4 1.62 -9.72 2.76
C LYS A 4 2.35 -11.03 2.53
N ASN A 5 1.62 -12.14 2.54
CA ASN A 5 2.17 -13.45 2.19
C ASN A 5 1.97 -13.69 0.70
N VAL A 6 3.03 -14.11 0.02
CA VAL A 6 3.00 -14.37 -1.41
C VAL A 6 2.81 -15.86 -1.62
N SER A 7 1.72 -16.23 -2.31
CA SER A 7 1.35 -17.62 -2.54
C SER A 7 1.53 -18.02 -4.01
N MET A 8 2.00 -19.24 -4.24
CA MET A 8 2.09 -19.82 -5.57
C MET A 8 0.70 -20.01 -6.22
N ASN A 9 -0.35 -20.07 -5.42
CA ASN A 9 -1.72 -20.27 -5.90
C ASN A 9 -2.40 -18.98 -6.37
N GLU A 10 -1.75 -17.84 -6.27
CA GLU A 10 -2.29 -16.60 -6.81
C GLU A 10 -2.34 -16.68 -8.33
N GLU A 11 -3.48 -16.33 -8.92
CA GLU A 11 -3.73 -16.52 -10.33
C GLU A 11 -2.72 -15.87 -11.28
N PHE A 12 -2.20 -14.70 -10.90
CA PHE A 12 -1.27 -14.00 -11.77
C PHE A 12 0.04 -14.77 -12.01
N PHE A 13 0.38 -15.74 -11.17
CA PHE A 13 1.55 -16.57 -11.37
C PHE A 13 1.37 -17.56 -12.52
N LYS A 14 0.13 -17.90 -12.87
CA LYS A 14 -0.15 -18.85 -13.95
C LYS A 14 0.24 -18.32 -15.31
N GLY A 15 0.11 -17.00 -15.51
CA GLY A 15 0.47 -16.35 -16.76
C GLY A 15 1.72 -15.50 -16.70
N HIS A 16 2.41 -15.49 -15.57
CA HIS A 16 3.54 -14.61 -15.37
C HIS A 16 4.73 -15.38 -14.83
N PHE A 17 5.67 -15.70 -15.73
CA PHE A 17 6.89 -16.46 -15.45
C PHE A 17 6.62 -17.80 -14.74
N PRO A 18 5.90 -18.74 -15.38
CA PRO A 18 5.53 -20.01 -14.73
C PRO A 18 6.71 -20.86 -14.26
N GLU A 19 7.87 -20.77 -14.92
CA GLU A 19 9.07 -21.51 -14.53
C GLU A 19 9.87 -20.81 -13.44
N SER A 20 9.69 -19.50 -13.30
CA SER A 20 10.41 -18.68 -12.33
C SER A 20 9.47 -17.58 -11.84
N PRO A 21 8.47 -17.94 -11.03
CA PRO A 21 7.45 -16.97 -10.62
C PRO A 21 8.03 -15.88 -9.74
N VAL A 22 7.67 -14.65 -10.09
CA VAL A 22 8.07 -13.44 -9.34
C VAL A 22 6.82 -12.64 -9.05
N PHE A 23 6.67 -12.18 -7.82
CA PHE A 23 5.54 -11.34 -7.45
C PHE A 23 5.66 -9.99 -8.14
N PRO A 24 4.70 -9.61 -9.01
CA PRO A 24 4.80 -8.38 -9.81
C PRO A 24 4.92 -7.14 -8.96
N GLY A 25 5.76 -6.19 -9.42
CA GLY A 25 5.96 -4.92 -8.72
C GLY A 25 4.67 -4.13 -8.55
N VAL A 26 3.78 -4.16 -9.55
CA VAL A 26 2.49 -3.47 -9.47
C VAL A 26 1.67 -3.95 -8.27
N LEU A 27 1.70 -5.26 -8.00
CA LEU A 27 0.96 -5.84 -6.88
C LEU A 27 1.62 -5.52 -5.54
N GLN A 28 2.95 -5.33 -5.54
CA GLN A 28 3.65 -4.84 -4.34
C GLN A 28 3.22 -3.43 -4.01
N ILE A 29 3.07 -2.57 -5.02
CA ILE A 29 2.59 -1.20 -4.83
C ILE A 29 1.16 -1.22 -4.30
N GLU A 30 0.30 -2.06 -4.87
CA GLU A 30 -1.09 -2.18 -4.40
C GLU A 30 -1.14 -2.60 -2.94
N ALA A 31 -0.37 -3.61 -2.55
CA ALA A 31 -0.34 -4.08 -1.17
C ALA A 31 0.17 -2.97 -0.23
N MET A 32 1.21 -2.25 -0.63
CA MET A 32 1.74 -1.15 0.16
C MET A 32 0.70 -0.03 0.31
N ALA A 33 -0.05 0.27 -0.75
CA ALA A 33 -1.09 1.28 -0.71
C ALA A 33 -2.21 0.89 0.27
N GLN A 34 -2.59 -0.38 0.31
CA GLN A 34 -3.59 -0.85 1.26
C GLN A 34 -3.12 -0.65 2.70
N VAL A 35 -1.87 -1.02 2.99
CA VAL A 35 -1.29 -0.80 4.31
C VAL A 35 -1.20 0.69 4.62
N GLY A 36 -0.80 1.49 3.62
CA GLY A 36 -0.72 2.94 3.75
C GLY A 36 -2.07 3.58 4.06
N GLY A 37 -3.14 3.07 3.44
CA GLY A 37 -4.49 3.54 3.74
C GLY A 37 -4.89 3.29 5.19
N ILE A 38 -4.59 2.12 5.70
CA ILE A 38 -4.84 1.78 7.10
C ILE A 38 -3.98 2.66 8.02
N PHE A 39 -2.73 2.86 7.66
CA PHE A 39 -1.82 3.72 8.41
C PHE A 39 -2.36 5.15 8.51
N ALA A 40 -2.82 5.71 7.37
CA ALA A 40 -3.39 7.05 7.35
C ALA A 40 -4.63 7.14 8.24
N LEU A 41 -5.52 6.15 8.16
CA LEU A 41 -6.73 6.12 8.98
C LEU A 41 -6.43 5.99 10.46
N SER A 42 -5.29 5.41 10.83
CA SER A 42 -4.90 5.30 12.24
C SER A 42 -4.57 6.65 12.86
N LYS A 43 -4.44 7.71 12.04
CA LYS A 43 -4.08 9.05 12.50
C LYS A 43 -5.30 9.90 12.87
N VAL A 44 -6.51 9.40 12.70
CA VAL A 44 -7.74 10.10 13.08
C VAL A 44 -8.47 9.32 14.17
N PRO A 45 -9.23 10.01 15.05
CA PRO A 45 -9.91 9.35 16.16
C PRO A 45 -11.16 8.57 15.74
N ASP A 46 -11.71 8.88 14.55
CA ASP A 46 -12.92 8.28 14.04
C ASP A 46 -12.72 7.77 12.61
N PRO A 47 -11.86 6.75 12.42
CA PRO A 47 -11.50 6.27 11.07
C PRO A 47 -12.71 5.79 10.26
N GLU A 48 -13.76 5.32 10.90
CA GLU A 48 -14.98 4.87 10.23
C GLU A 48 -15.68 5.98 9.46
N ASN A 49 -15.36 7.24 9.73
CA ASN A 49 -15.96 8.40 9.06
C ASN A 49 -15.07 8.97 7.96
N TYR A 50 -13.98 8.30 7.63
CA TYR A 50 -13.03 8.77 6.63
C TYR A 50 -12.79 7.75 5.55
N LEU A 51 -12.43 8.26 4.36
CA LEU A 51 -11.89 7.44 3.27
C LEU A 51 -10.52 7.99 2.89
N THR A 52 -9.67 7.11 2.40
CA THR A 52 -8.33 7.48 1.97
C THR A 52 -8.27 7.49 0.46
N PHE A 53 -7.86 8.62 -0.13
CA PHE A 53 -7.62 8.74 -1.56
C PHE A 53 -6.13 8.90 -1.79
N PHE A 54 -5.55 8.03 -2.60
CA PHE A 54 -4.16 8.20 -2.98
C PHE A 54 -4.05 9.23 -4.09
N MET A 55 -3.28 10.29 -3.83
CA MET A 55 -3.06 11.38 -4.77
C MET A 55 -1.87 11.11 -5.67
N SER A 56 -0.84 10.46 -5.13
CA SER A 56 0.36 10.14 -5.90
C SER A 56 1.15 9.02 -5.23
N ILE A 57 1.88 8.30 -6.04
CA ILE A 57 2.87 7.31 -5.58
C ILE A 57 4.12 7.61 -6.39
N ASP A 58 5.18 8.05 -5.73
CA ASP A 58 6.39 8.53 -6.35
C ASP A 58 7.63 7.79 -5.86
N LYS A 59 8.72 7.94 -6.60
CA LYS A 59 10.03 7.42 -6.23
C LYS A 59 10.00 5.95 -5.87
N VAL A 60 9.25 5.18 -6.66
CA VAL A 60 9.17 3.74 -6.47
C VAL A 60 10.46 3.09 -6.93
N LYS A 61 11.06 2.29 -6.04
CA LYS A 61 12.28 1.56 -6.37
C LYS A 61 12.09 0.10 -5.95
N PHE A 62 12.32 -0.80 -6.91
CA PHE A 62 12.30 -2.23 -6.65
C PHE A 62 13.75 -2.70 -6.55
N LYS A 63 14.12 -3.23 -5.40
CA LYS A 63 15.52 -3.57 -5.11
C LYS A 63 15.81 -5.05 -5.17
N ASN A 64 14.82 -5.89 -4.87
CA ASN A 64 14.99 -7.33 -4.87
C ASN A 64 13.69 -7.99 -5.30
N GLN A 65 13.81 -9.21 -5.83
CA GLN A 65 12.64 -9.98 -6.25
C GLN A 65 11.90 -10.55 -5.06
N VAL A 66 10.58 -10.67 -5.20
CA VAL A 66 9.70 -11.31 -4.23
C VAL A 66 9.09 -12.52 -4.92
N VAL A 67 9.16 -13.68 -4.28
CA VAL A 67 8.71 -14.95 -4.86
C VAL A 67 7.70 -15.63 -3.92
N PRO A 68 6.95 -16.63 -4.44
CA PRO A 68 6.03 -17.39 -3.59
C PRO A 68 6.73 -17.96 -2.37
N GLY A 69 6.06 -17.93 -1.23
CA GLY A 69 6.61 -18.34 0.05
C GLY A 69 7.18 -17.19 0.86
N ASP A 70 7.44 -16.04 0.24
CA ASP A 70 7.92 -14.87 0.94
C ASP A 70 6.80 -14.19 1.72
N SER A 71 7.15 -13.61 2.86
CA SER A 71 6.27 -12.72 3.61
C SER A 71 6.86 -11.32 3.53
N ILE A 72 6.08 -10.38 3.02
CA ILE A 72 6.51 -9.00 2.88
C ILE A 72 6.03 -8.21 4.09
N VAL A 73 6.96 -7.54 4.76
CA VAL A 73 6.65 -6.62 5.86
C VAL A 73 6.73 -5.20 5.34
N PHE A 74 5.65 -4.45 5.49
CA PHE A 74 5.59 -3.05 5.07
C PHE A 74 5.73 -2.15 6.27
N LYS A 75 6.61 -1.16 6.17
CA LYS A 75 6.80 -0.14 7.19
C LYS A 75 6.42 1.21 6.61
N LEU A 76 5.46 1.87 7.22
CA LEU A 76 5.00 3.19 6.81
C LEU A 76 5.39 4.22 7.86
N SER A 77 5.82 5.39 7.41
CA SER A 77 6.17 6.48 8.30
C SER A 77 5.72 7.81 7.69
N LEU A 78 5.36 8.77 8.54
CA LEU A 78 5.05 10.11 8.06
C LEU A 78 6.33 10.83 7.68
N MET A 79 6.31 11.50 6.52
CA MET A 79 7.42 12.34 6.07
C MET A 79 7.25 13.77 6.56
N THR A 80 6.01 14.22 6.69
CA THR A 80 5.68 15.56 7.17
C THR A 80 4.45 15.48 8.08
N PRO A 81 4.21 16.48 8.93
CA PRO A 81 2.97 16.54 9.71
C PRO A 81 1.76 16.57 8.77
N ILE A 82 0.67 15.95 9.22
CA ILE A 82 -0.57 15.93 8.46
C ILE A 82 -1.17 17.34 8.46
N ARG A 83 -1.51 17.84 7.26
CA ARG A 83 -2.13 19.15 7.09
C ARG A 83 -3.30 19.04 6.14
N ARG A 84 -4.47 19.57 6.54
CA ARG A 84 -5.68 19.58 5.71
C ARG A 84 -6.05 18.19 5.19
N GLY A 85 -5.81 17.19 6.00
CA GLY A 85 -6.09 15.80 5.62
C GLY A 85 -5.08 15.17 4.70
N ILE A 86 -4.02 15.87 4.31
CA ILE A 86 -2.99 15.33 3.42
C ILE A 86 -1.94 14.60 4.25
N VAL A 87 -1.76 13.31 3.92
CA VAL A 87 -0.80 12.42 4.57
C VAL A 87 0.30 12.11 3.58
N HIS A 88 1.50 12.60 3.85
CA HIS A 88 2.68 12.30 3.04
C HIS A 88 3.50 11.25 3.78
N MET A 89 3.60 10.06 3.20
CA MET A 89 4.22 8.93 3.88
C MET A 89 5.26 8.24 3.01
N ARG A 90 6.21 7.62 3.68
CA ARG A 90 7.22 6.79 3.06
C ARG A 90 6.91 5.34 3.40
N GLY A 91 6.90 4.49 2.39
CA GLY A 91 6.73 3.07 2.55
C GLY A 91 8.01 2.32 2.22
N GLU A 92 8.30 1.32 3.01
CA GLU A 92 9.41 0.40 2.78
C GLU A 92 8.89 -1.02 2.93
N ALA A 93 9.36 -1.91 2.06
CA ALA A 93 8.96 -3.31 2.09
C ALA A 93 10.19 -4.19 2.28
N PHE A 94 10.06 -5.20 3.12
CA PHE A 94 11.17 -6.09 3.48
C PHE A 94 10.74 -7.54 3.42
N VAL A 95 11.67 -8.40 3.00
CA VAL A 95 11.55 -9.85 3.11
C VAL A 95 12.78 -10.32 3.86
N ARG A 96 12.59 -10.97 5.01
CA ARG A 96 13.69 -11.45 5.85
C ARG A 96 14.74 -10.36 6.08
N GLU A 97 14.29 -9.18 6.49
CA GLU A 97 15.12 -8.01 6.79
C GLU A 97 15.83 -7.38 5.58
N LYS A 98 15.59 -7.92 4.38
CA LYS A 98 16.17 -7.38 3.16
C LYS A 98 15.14 -6.48 2.48
N GLN A 99 15.52 -5.24 2.18
CA GLN A 99 14.61 -4.31 1.52
C GLN A 99 14.35 -4.75 0.08
N VAL A 100 13.08 -4.90 -0.27
CA VAL A 100 12.69 -5.32 -1.62
C VAL A 100 12.09 -4.18 -2.42
N MET A 101 11.50 -3.19 -1.76
CA MET A 101 10.89 -2.05 -2.44
C MET A 101 10.81 -0.86 -1.49
N GLU A 102 10.78 0.35 -2.06
CA GLU A 102 10.45 1.58 -1.34
C GLU A 102 9.67 2.52 -2.24
N ALA A 103 8.87 3.39 -1.63
CA ALA A 103 8.07 4.38 -2.36
C ALA A 103 7.66 5.51 -1.43
N GLU A 104 7.32 6.66 -2.04
CA GLU A 104 6.68 7.76 -1.32
C GLU A 104 5.24 7.85 -1.79
N MET A 105 4.31 8.04 -0.86
CA MET A 105 2.89 8.10 -1.17
C MET A 105 2.29 9.35 -0.55
N MET A 106 1.37 9.97 -1.28
CA MET A 106 0.58 11.08 -0.77
C MET A 106 -0.88 10.69 -0.83
N ALA A 107 -1.57 10.82 0.28
CA ALA A 107 -2.97 10.45 0.39
C ALA A 107 -3.78 11.57 1.03
N LEU A 108 -5.06 11.65 0.69
CA LEU A 108 -6.00 12.57 1.27
C LEU A 108 -6.98 11.80 2.14
N LEU A 109 -7.12 12.19 3.40
CA LEU A 109 -8.15 11.71 4.28
C LEU A 109 -9.38 12.58 4.10
N SER A 110 -10.46 12.02 3.58
CA SER A 110 -11.69 12.74 3.32
C SER A 110 -12.78 12.24 4.26
N LYS A 111 -13.34 13.16 5.05
CA LYS A 111 -14.46 12.83 5.91
C LYS A 111 -15.72 12.67 5.08
N VAL A 112 -16.43 11.58 5.28
CA VAL A 112 -17.60 11.24 4.51
C VAL A 112 -18.84 11.19 5.38
N LYS A 113 -20.00 11.51 4.76
CA LYS A 113 -21.30 11.51 5.42
C LYS A 113 -22.30 10.79 4.53
N GLY A 114 -22.98 9.80 5.07
CA GLY A 114 -24.11 9.17 4.38
C GLY A 114 -23.90 8.89 2.89
N LYS A 115 -24.55 9.65 2.04
CA LYS A 115 -24.55 9.44 0.59
C LYS A 115 -23.20 9.64 -0.09
N GLU A 116 -22.29 10.40 0.51
CA GLU A 116 -20.98 10.67 -0.07
C GLU A 116 -20.09 9.43 -0.10
N VAL A 117 -20.33 8.50 0.81
CA VAL A 117 -19.54 7.27 0.90
C VAL A 117 -19.55 6.51 -0.43
N LYS A 118 -20.73 6.38 -1.04
CA LYS A 118 -20.90 5.60 -2.25
C LYS A 118 -20.14 6.21 -3.44
N GLN A 119 -20.23 7.52 -3.61
CA GLN A 119 -19.53 8.22 -4.69
C GLN A 119 -18.02 8.18 -4.48
N THR A 120 -17.59 8.28 -3.24
CA THR A 120 -16.18 8.28 -2.91
C THR A 120 -15.53 6.94 -3.22
N VAL A 121 -16.22 5.84 -2.91
CA VAL A 121 -15.73 4.49 -3.22
C VAL A 121 -15.56 4.31 -4.73
N GLU A 122 -16.47 4.84 -5.54
CA GLU A 122 -16.37 4.75 -6.99
C GLU A 122 -15.19 5.56 -7.56
N ALA A 123 -14.77 6.60 -6.86
CA ALA A 123 -13.67 7.46 -7.30
C ALA A 123 -12.29 6.82 -7.06
N ILE A 124 -12.21 5.83 -6.20
CA ILE A 124 -10.96 5.14 -5.88
C ILE A 124 -10.70 4.02 -6.89
#